data_62e41fe1dc0ffa47575d6329820d55ef
#
_entry.id   62e41fe1dc0ffa47575d6329820d55ef
#
_cell.length_a   1.000
_cell.length_b   1.000
_cell.length_c   1.000
_cell.angle_alpha   90.00
_cell.angle_beta   90.00
_cell.angle_gamma   90.00
#
_symmetry.space_group_name_H-M   'P 1'
#
loop_
_entity.id
_entity.type
_entity.pdbx_description
1 polymer ?
#
loop_
_entity_poly.entity_id
_entity_poly.type
_entity_poly.pdbx_seq_one_letter_code
_entity_poly.pdbx_strand_id
1 'polypeptide(L)' 'MGKAACRFVIEEALASDILAIYEIGRICFSDAWRKETVDHDFQGTHSHYLVARTSEKVIGYACFWYVLDEAQLGNIGVL' A
#
# COMPACT_ATOMS: atom_id res chain seq x y z
N MET A 1 1.77 -19.77 -22.81
CA MET A 1 1.83 -19.29 -22.28
C MET A 1 1.85 -19.23 -21.50
N GLY A 2 1.92 -19.22 -21.49
CA GLY A 2 1.79 -18.98 -20.66
C GLY A 2 2.07 -18.18 -20.04
N LYS A 3 1.85 -17.76 -20.02
CA LYS A 3 2.14 -16.93 -19.25
C LYS A 3 1.64 -17.08 -18.00
N ALA A 4 2.41 -17.26 -17.16
CA ALA A 4 1.98 -17.38 -15.86
C ALA A 4 1.31 -16.10 -15.50
N ALA A 5 0.06 -16.16 -15.37
CA ALA A 5 -0.66 -15.02 -14.88
C ALA A 5 -0.22 -14.82 -13.46
N CYS A 6 0.27 -13.64 -13.15
CA CYS A 6 0.55 -13.27 -11.79
C CYS A 6 -0.79 -13.11 -11.08
N ARG A 7 -1.11 -14.03 -10.20
CA ARG A 7 -2.39 -13.97 -9.50
C ARG A 7 -2.24 -13.19 -8.22
N PHE A 8 -3.11 -12.23 -8.04
CA PHE A 8 -3.11 -11.42 -6.83
C PHE A 8 -4.53 -10.96 -6.54
N VAL A 9 -4.75 -10.54 -5.31
CA VAL A 9 -6.01 -9.94 -4.91
C VAL A 9 -5.73 -8.56 -4.36
N ILE A 10 -6.69 -7.66 -4.54
CA ILE A 10 -6.65 -6.31 -3.97
C ILE A 10 -7.57 -6.33 -2.77
N GLU A 11 -7.06 -5.92 -1.62
CA GLU A 11 -7.85 -5.92 -0.40
C GLU A 11 -7.35 -4.85 0.55
N GLU A 12 -8.12 -4.57 1.58
CA GLU A 12 -7.72 -3.56 2.55
C GLU A 12 -6.50 -4.04 3.31
N ALA A 13 -5.59 -3.12 3.55
CA ALA A 13 -4.38 -3.44 4.27
C ALA A 13 -4.69 -3.71 5.74
N LEU A 14 -3.97 -4.67 6.31
CA LEU A 14 -4.05 -4.99 7.72
C LEU A 14 -2.86 -4.33 8.43
N ALA A 15 -2.96 -4.21 9.76
CA ALA A 15 -1.85 -3.66 10.52
C ALA A 15 -0.57 -4.44 10.28
N SER A 16 -0.67 -5.74 10.05
CA SER A 16 0.50 -6.57 9.79
C SER A 16 1.15 -6.26 8.43
N ASP A 17 0.48 -5.49 7.57
CA ASP A 17 1.01 -5.15 6.25
C ASP A 17 1.86 -3.87 6.25
N ILE A 18 1.91 -3.15 7.37
CA ILE A 18 2.59 -1.86 7.44
C ILE A 18 4.05 -1.97 7.02
N LEU A 19 4.74 -3.00 7.49
CA LEU A 19 6.15 -3.17 7.16
C LEU A 19 6.33 -3.37 5.65
N ALA A 20 5.47 -4.17 5.03
CA ALA A 20 5.54 -4.40 3.59
C ALA A 20 5.28 -3.11 2.83
N ILE A 21 4.30 -2.31 3.27
CA ILE A 21 4.00 -1.03 2.63
C ILE A 21 5.21 -0.11 2.72
N TYR A 22 5.83 -0.04 3.89
CA TYR A 22 7.02 0.77 4.08
C TYR A 22 8.16 0.32 3.15
N GLU A 23 8.39 -0.99 3.05
CA GLU A 23 9.47 -1.52 2.24
C GLU A 23 9.24 -1.25 0.75
N ILE A 24 8.01 -1.42 0.28
CA ILE A 24 7.68 -1.14 -1.10
C ILE A 24 7.88 0.34 -1.41
N GLY A 25 7.43 1.21 -0.50
CA GLY A 25 7.62 2.64 -0.67
C GLY A 25 9.09 3.01 -0.76
N ARG A 26 9.91 2.38 0.08
CA ARG A 26 11.34 2.63 0.10
C ARG A 26 12.01 2.25 -1.22
N ILE A 27 11.52 1.16 -1.84
CA ILE A 27 12.07 0.69 -3.11
C ILE A 27 11.59 1.58 -4.26
N CYS A 28 10.33 2.01 -4.22
CA CYS A 28 9.72 2.71 -5.35
C CYS A 28 9.96 4.21 -5.35
N PHE A 29 10.24 4.81 -4.20
CA PHE A 29 10.33 6.26 -4.08
C PHE A 29 11.63 6.66 -3.40
N SER A 30 12.30 7.68 -3.96
CA SER A 30 13.53 8.19 -3.37
C SER A 30 13.28 8.95 -2.07
N ASP A 31 12.08 9.52 -1.93
CA ASP A 31 11.69 10.27 -0.73
C ASP A 31 10.67 9.48 0.08
N ALA A 32 10.95 8.21 0.29
CA ALA A 32 10.00 7.34 0.99
C ALA A 32 9.75 7.84 2.42
N TRP A 33 8.53 7.64 2.87
CA TRP A 33 8.16 7.96 4.24
C TRP A 33 8.88 7.05 5.21
N ARG A 34 9.11 7.55 6.42
CA ARG A 34 9.63 6.71 7.48
C ARG A 34 8.58 5.71 7.91
N LYS A 35 9.03 4.59 8.48
CA LYS A 35 8.10 3.57 8.96
C LYS A 35 7.13 4.16 9.99
N GLU A 36 7.61 5.04 10.86
CA GLU A 36 6.76 5.66 11.86
C GLU A 36 5.66 6.50 11.23
N THR A 37 5.99 7.18 10.12
CA THR A 37 5.01 7.99 9.41
C THR A 37 3.94 7.11 8.79
N VAL A 38 4.35 6.00 8.17
CA VAL A 38 3.41 5.07 7.56
C VAL A 38 2.49 4.49 8.63
N ASP A 39 3.07 4.08 9.76
CA ASP A 39 2.30 3.49 10.84
C ASP A 39 1.29 4.49 11.40
N HIS A 40 1.71 5.72 11.62
CA HIS A 40 0.84 6.76 12.14
C HIS A 40 -0.29 7.06 11.16
N ASP A 41 0.04 7.17 9.88
CA ASP A 41 -0.95 7.46 8.85
C ASP A 41 -1.94 6.32 8.70
N PHE A 42 -1.46 5.09 8.79
CA PHE A 42 -2.32 3.92 8.68
C PHE A 42 -3.39 3.90 9.78
N GLN A 43 -3.03 4.36 10.97
CA GLN A 43 -3.96 4.38 12.09
C GLN A 43 -4.90 5.57 12.06
N GLY A 44 -4.66 6.53 11.17
CA GLY A 44 -5.50 7.69 11.06
C GLY A 44 -6.82 7.36 10.38
N THR A 45 -7.81 8.23 10.60
CA THR A 45 -9.14 8.00 10.05
C THR A 45 -9.33 8.60 8.65
N HIS A 46 -8.34 9.37 8.18
CA HIS A 46 -8.45 10.05 6.87
C HIS A 46 -7.76 9.28 5.77
N SER A 47 -7.01 8.25 6.10
CA SER A 47 -6.26 7.49 5.11
C SER A 47 -6.82 6.10 4.98
N HIS A 48 -6.72 5.55 3.78
CA HIS A 48 -7.19 4.21 3.49
C HIS A 48 -6.14 3.54 2.62
N TYR A 49 -5.68 2.38 3.05
CA TYR A 49 -4.64 1.65 2.34
C TYR A 49 -5.20 0.38 1.75
N LEU A 50 -4.88 0.13 0.49
CA LEU A 50 -5.16 -1.13 -0.17
C LEU A 50 -3.85 -1.79 -0.53
N VAL A 51 -3.82 -3.10 -0.50
CA VAL A 51 -2.63 -3.85 -0.89
C VAL A 51 -2.99 -4.84 -1.98
N ALA A 52 -2.02 -5.11 -2.83
CA ALA A 52 -2.08 -6.19 -3.80
C ALA A 52 -1.27 -7.34 -3.20
N ARG A 53 -1.92 -8.45 -2.98
CA ARG A 53 -1.33 -9.57 -2.25
C ARG A 53 -1.37 -10.82 -3.10
N THR A 54 -0.23 -11.50 -3.20
CA THR A 54 -0.16 -12.84 -3.76
C THR A 54 -0.30 -13.85 -2.63
N SER A 55 -0.23 -15.13 -2.97
CA SER A 55 -0.26 -16.15 -1.93
C SER A 55 0.95 -16.10 -1.02
N GLU A 56 2.00 -15.39 -1.41
CA GLU A 56 3.26 -15.37 -0.67
C GLU A 56 3.54 -14.05 0.01
N LYS A 57 3.15 -12.93 -0.59
CA LYS A 57 3.54 -11.64 -0.04
C LYS A 57 2.73 -10.50 -0.65
N VAL A 58 2.84 -9.34 -0.03
CA VAL A 58 2.31 -8.10 -0.58
C VAL A 58 3.28 -7.60 -1.66
N ILE A 59 2.76 -7.30 -2.84
CA ILE A 59 3.57 -6.86 -3.97
C ILE A 59 3.31 -5.41 -4.35
N GLY A 60 2.30 -4.79 -3.78
CA GLY A 60 2.01 -3.40 -4.09
C GLY A 60 1.03 -2.82 -3.09
N TYR A 61 0.90 -1.52 -3.11
CA TYR A 61 -0.06 -0.84 -2.25
C TYR A 61 -0.51 0.47 -2.90
N ALA A 62 -1.65 0.97 -2.42
CA ALA A 62 -2.14 2.30 -2.77
C ALA A 62 -2.66 2.95 -1.51
N CYS A 63 -2.38 4.22 -1.36
CA CYS A 63 -2.86 5.01 -0.23
C CYS A 63 -3.79 6.09 -0.75
N PHE A 64 -4.97 6.18 -0.16
CA PHE A 64 -5.96 7.19 -0.50
C PHE A 64 -6.25 8.04 0.70
N TRP A 65 -6.43 9.34 0.47
CA TRP A 65 -6.86 10.26 1.51
C TRP A 65 -8.29 10.70 1.23
N TYR A 66 -9.09 10.76 2.28
CA TYR A 66 -10.46 11.24 2.16
C TYR A 66 -10.53 12.65 2.72
N VAL A 67 -10.98 13.58 1.87
CA VAL A 67 -11.17 14.98 2.27
C VAL A 67 -12.60 15.32 1.91
N LEU A 68 -13.44 15.53 2.92
CA LEU A 68 -14.87 15.75 2.73
C LEU A 68 -15.46 14.54 1.99
N ASP A 69 -16.03 14.76 0.81
CA ASP A 69 -16.64 13.69 0.03
C ASP A 69 -15.73 13.15 -1.06
N GLU A 70 -14.47 13.53 -1.06
CA GLU A 70 -13.55 13.15 -2.14
C GLU A 70 -12.45 12.24 -1.64
N ALA A 71 -12.13 11.24 -2.45
CA ALA A 71 -10.99 10.40 -2.20
C ALA A 71 -9.87 10.84 -3.14
N GLN A 72 -8.68 11.08 -2.61
CA GLN A 72 -7.52 11.49 -3.39
C GLN A 72 -6.45 10.42 -3.29
N LEU A 73 -5.86 10.06 -4.42
CA LEU A 73 -4.77 9.10 -4.43
C LEU A 73 -3.52 9.78 -3.85
N GLY A 74 -3.07 9.25 -2.72
CA GLY A 74 -1.87 9.76 -2.06
C GLY A 74 -0.62 9.25 -2.72
N ASN A 75 -0.45 7.94 -2.78
CA ASN A 75 0.61 7.36 -3.57
C ASN A 75 0.31 5.90 -3.86
N ILE A 76 1.08 5.32 -4.79
CA ILE A 76 0.91 3.94 -5.19
C ILE A 76 2.29 3.40 -5.53
N GLY A 77 2.58 2.21 -5.06
CA GLY A 77 3.85 1.56 -5.31
C GLY A 77 3.64 0.10 -5.67
N VAL A 78 4.39 -0.39 -6.65
CA VAL A 78 4.30 -1.78 -7.08
C VAL A 78 5.72 -2.29 -7.33
N LEU A 79 6.00 -3.48 -6.83
CA LEU A 79 7.29 -4.13 -7.05
C LEU A 79 7.44 -4.60 -8.48
#